data_7466def430869328f4ed6ec78bac9226
#
_entry.id   7466def430869328f4ed6ec78bac9226
#
_cell.length_a   1.000
_cell.length_b   1.000
_cell.length_c   1.000
_cell.angle_alpha   90.00
_cell.angle_beta   90.00
_cell.angle_gamma   90.00
#
_symmetry.space_group_name_H-M   'P 1'
#
loop_
_entity.id
_entity.type
_entity.pdbx_description
1 polymer ?
#
loop_
_entity_poly.entity_id
_entity_poly.type
_entity_poly.pdbx_seq_one_letter_code
_entity_poly.pdbx_strand_id
1 'polypeptide(L)'
;MEDFTKQFSNIEIYKDKSIAEYAFAQVGGIVDYLAFPKNEQEMEKLLVAASHEDLPVHVLGQLSNMLISDQGVQGLVIITSEMKKIEINGRDVIAGAGIDMISVSEFAYEYALSGLEWAAGLPGSVGGAVYMNAGAYGGNTADCLKSVVALDKNGRPTVLTKKKLGFSYRNSGIQKNDYYIIQATFELKPDQPDEIRRWMDEFNLRRIDKQPLNLPSNGSVFKRPSGYYAGKLVSDAGLQGVQIGGAQLSTKHANFIVNIDHAKTEDYLNLINLVKHTIKEKNGIDMELEIKMIGKGFTEN
;
A
#
# COMPACT_ATOMS: atom_id res chain seq x y z
N MET A 1 2.06 5.91 -33.09
CA MET A 1 1.83 4.71 -32.26
C MET A 1 0.33 4.45 -32.22
N GLU A 2 -0.09 3.21 -32.41
CA GLU A 2 -1.48 2.82 -32.17
C GLU A 2 -1.79 3.04 -30.68
N ASP A 3 -3.05 3.40 -30.38
CA ASP A 3 -3.47 3.61 -28.99
C ASP A 3 -3.36 2.29 -28.22
N PHE A 4 -2.53 2.25 -27.17
CA PHE A 4 -2.26 1.07 -26.34
C PHE A 4 -3.54 0.36 -25.88
N THR A 5 -4.61 1.12 -25.59
CA THR A 5 -5.88 0.56 -25.15
C THR A 5 -6.55 -0.36 -26.18
N LYS A 6 -6.29 -0.15 -27.48
CA LYS A 6 -6.92 -0.94 -28.57
C LYS A 6 -6.38 -2.35 -28.68
N GLN A 7 -5.26 -2.66 -28.04
CA GLN A 7 -4.66 -4.00 -28.04
C GLN A 7 -5.45 -4.99 -27.16
N PHE A 8 -6.34 -4.49 -26.30
CA PHE A 8 -7.00 -5.29 -25.27
C PHE A 8 -8.52 -5.11 -25.31
N SER A 9 -9.23 -6.09 -25.84
CA SER A 9 -10.71 -6.07 -25.89
C SER A 9 -11.38 -6.49 -24.57
N ASN A 10 -10.67 -7.23 -23.71
CA ASN A 10 -11.23 -7.87 -22.50
C ASN A 10 -10.62 -7.36 -21.19
N ILE A 11 -9.66 -6.44 -21.25
CA ILE A 11 -9.05 -5.83 -20.06
C ILE A 11 -9.57 -4.42 -19.93
N GLU A 12 -9.98 -4.04 -18.75
CA GLU A 12 -10.41 -2.68 -18.44
C GLU A 12 -9.19 -1.76 -18.43
N ILE A 13 -9.08 -0.88 -19.44
CA ILE A 13 -7.99 0.09 -19.60
C ILE A 13 -8.56 1.44 -19.98
N TYR A 14 -8.07 2.46 -19.32
CA TYR A 14 -8.39 3.87 -19.58
C TYR A 14 -7.14 4.61 -20.03
N LYS A 15 -7.33 5.58 -20.91
CA LYS A 15 -6.31 6.55 -21.29
C LYS A 15 -6.61 7.91 -20.67
N ASP A 16 -5.57 8.64 -20.26
CA ASP A 16 -5.66 9.99 -19.70
C ASP A 16 -6.66 10.06 -18.51
N LYS A 17 -6.59 9.08 -17.60
CA LYS A 17 -7.51 8.94 -16.47
C LYS A 17 -6.93 9.55 -15.19
N SER A 18 -7.76 10.29 -14.44
CA SER A 18 -7.38 10.72 -13.08
C SER A 18 -7.24 9.53 -12.14
N ILE A 19 -6.15 9.50 -11.37
CA ILE A 19 -5.91 8.44 -10.37
C ILE A 19 -6.38 8.84 -8.97
N ALA A 20 -6.68 10.12 -8.73
CA ALA A 20 -7.08 10.62 -7.41
C ALA A 20 -8.30 9.89 -6.83
N GLU A 21 -9.26 9.49 -7.67
CA GLU A 21 -10.47 8.77 -7.25
C GLU A 21 -10.19 7.37 -6.68
N TYR A 22 -9.04 6.79 -7.00
CA TYR A 22 -8.60 5.47 -6.49
C TYR A 22 -7.66 5.59 -5.28
N ALA A 23 -7.12 6.78 -5.03
CA ALA A 23 -6.16 7.02 -3.94
C ALA A 23 -6.87 7.30 -2.61
N PHE A 24 -6.44 6.67 -1.52
CA PHE A 24 -7.00 6.92 -0.19
C PHE A 24 -6.85 8.36 0.28
N ALA A 25 -5.79 9.06 -0.14
CA ALA A 25 -5.59 10.48 0.15
C ALA A 25 -6.43 11.41 -0.75
N GLN A 26 -7.06 10.87 -1.82
CA GLN A 26 -7.79 11.61 -2.86
C GLN A 26 -6.93 12.70 -3.52
N VAL A 27 -5.63 12.40 -3.71
CA VAL A 27 -4.64 13.27 -4.33
C VAL A 27 -3.97 12.52 -5.48
N GLY A 28 -3.73 13.21 -6.60
CA GLY A 28 -3.06 12.66 -7.78
C GLY A 28 -3.61 13.22 -9.08
N GLY A 29 -2.75 13.27 -10.09
CA GLY A 29 -3.06 13.78 -11.42
C GLY A 29 -3.55 12.71 -12.39
N ILE A 30 -3.35 12.99 -13.68
CA ILE A 30 -3.71 12.11 -14.78
C ILE A 30 -2.57 11.10 -15.02
N VAL A 31 -2.94 9.84 -15.27
CA VAL A 31 -2.02 8.79 -15.73
C VAL A 31 -2.21 8.56 -17.23
N ASP A 32 -1.13 8.27 -17.96
CA ASP A 32 -1.21 8.05 -19.40
C ASP A 32 -2.12 6.86 -19.73
N TYR A 33 -1.92 5.73 -19.01
CA TYR A 33 -2.76 4.54 -19.10
C TYR A 33 -3.04 3.96 -17.72
N LEU A 34 -4.31 3.59 -17.45
CA LEU A 34 -4.74 2.98 -16.20
C LEU A 34 -5.46 1.66 -16.49
N ALA A 35 -4.94 0.54 -15.95
CA ALA A 35 -5.46 -0.79 -16.22
C ALA A 35 -5.84 -1.56 -14.94
N PHE A 36 -6.86 -2.45 -15.07
CA PHE A 36 -7.41 -3.26 -13.98
C PHE A 36 -7.46 -4.74 -14.39
N PRO A 37 -6.35 -5.49 -14.34
CA PRO A 37 -6.33 -6.91 -14.63
C PRO A 37 -7.09 -7.71 -13.56
N LYS A 38 -7.80 -8.76 -14.00
CA LYS A 38 -8.57 -9.66 -13.12
C LYS A 38 -7.79 -10.91 -12.71
N ASN A 39 -6.75 -11.26 -13.44
CA ASN A 39 -6.00 -12.49 -13.27
C ASN A 39 -4.56 -12.38 -13.80
N GLU A 40 -3.77 -13.44 -13.57
CA GLU A 40 -2.37 -13.54 -14.00
C GLU A 40 -2.20 -13.36 -15.51
N GLN A 41 -3.08 -13.96 -16.33
CA GLN A 41 -2.98 -13.91 -17.80
C GLN A 41 -3.20 -12.49 -18.34
N GLU A 42 -4.12 -11.74 -17.75
CA GLU A 42 -4.34 -10.33 -18.11
C GLU A 42 -3.16 -9.45 -17.69
N MET A 43 -2.63 -9.69 -16.49
CA MET A 43 -1.45 -9.00 -15.99
C MET A 43 -0.23 -9.26 -16.89
N GLU A 44 0.02 -10.54 -17.26
CA GLU A 44 1.09 -10.94 -18.18
C GLU A 44 0.99 -10.19 -19.52
N LYS A 45 -0.21 -10.17 -20.13
CA LYS A 45 -0.44 -9.46 -21.40
C LYS A 45 -0.10 -7.98 -21.31
N LEU A 46 -0.50 -7.31 -20.22
CA LEU A 46 -0.20 -5.90 -19.99
C LEU A 46 1.30 -5.65 -19.88
N LEU A 47 2.01 -6.48 -19.11
CA LEU A 47 3.45 -6.36 -18.89
C LEU A 47 4.24 -6.59 -20.20
N VAL A 48 3.87 -7.62 -20.95
CA VAL A 48 4.51 -7.93 -22.24
C VAL A 48 4.29 -6.79 -23.24
N ALA A 49 3.08 -6.28 -23.38
CA ALA A 49 2.78 -5.18 -24.29
C ALA A 49 3.50 -3.89 -23.86
N ALA A 50 3.50 -3.57 -22.57
CA ALA A 50 4.22 -2.38 -22.08
C ALA A 50 5.73 -2.50 -22.34
N SER A 51 6.31 -3.70 -22.19
CA SER A 51 7.72 -3.96 -22.48
C SER A 51 8.04 -3.78 -23.99
N HIS A 52 7.12 -4.16 -24.89
CA HIS A 52 7.30 -3.99 -26.33
C HIS A 52 7.25 -2.52 -26.77
N GLU A 53 6.54 -1.67 -26.03
CA GLU A 53 6.40 -0.24 -26.33
C GLU A 53 7.32 0.64 -25.46
N ASP A 54 8.23 0.04 -24.68
CA ASP A 54 9.12 0.73 -23.73
C ASP A 54 8.36 1.65 -22.76
N LEU A 55 7.12 1.26 -22.38
CA LEU A 55 6.32 2.01 -21.43
C LEU A 55 6.79 1.72 -19.99
N PRO A 56 7.03 2.75 -19.17
CA PRO A 56 7.20 2.58 -17.73
C PRO A 56 5.97 1.91 -17.12
N VAL A 57 6.16 0.96 -16.20
CA VAL A 57 5.06 0.25 -15.54
C VAL A 57 5.10 0.47 -14.04
N HIS A 58 3.95 0.86 -13.48
CA HIS A 58 3.72 1.01 -12.04
C HIS A 58 2.59 0.08 -11.61
N VAL A 59 2.89 -0.94 -10.80
CA VAL A 59 1.88 -1.86 -10.27
C VAL A 59 1.53 -1.47 -8.84
N LEU A 60 0.27 -1.14 -8.64
CA LEU A 60 -0.26 -0.59 -7.40
C LEU A 60 -1.38 -1.47 -6.84
N GLY A 61 -1.52 -1.49 -5.52
CA GLY A 61 -2.66 -2.09 -4.84
C GLY A 61 -3.78 -1.07 -4.62
N GLN A 62 -4.25 -0.97 -3.38
CA GLN A 62 -5.34 -0.03 -2.99
C GLN A 62 -4.86 1.42 -2.74
N LEU A 63 -3.64 1.78 -3.05
CA LEU A 63 -3.08 3.13 -2.92
C LEU A 63 -3.19 3.76 -1.51
N SER A 64 -3.31 2.94 -0.47
CA SER A 64 -3.48 3.38 0.93
C SER A 64 -2.20 3.93 1.58
N ASN A 65 -1.03 3.73 0.94
CA ASN A 65 0.28 4.18 1.42
C ASN A 65 1.01 4.99 0.32
N MET A 66 0.27 5.68 -0.54
CA MET A 66 0.82 6.36 -1.72
C MET A 66 0.52 7.86 -1.68
N LEU A 67 1.50 8.67 -2.06
CA LEU A 67 1.31 10.05 -2.49
C LEU A 67 1.61 10.13 -3.99
N ILE A 68 0.62 10.54 -4.78
CA ILE A 68 0.70 10.55 -6.23
C ILE A 68 0.76 11.99 -6.71
N SER A 69 1.67 12.29 -7.64
CA SER A 69 1.87 13.64 -8.16
C SER A 69 0.63 14.18 -8.88
N ASP A 70 0.25 15.42 -8.60
CA ASP A 70 -0.77 16.16 -9.36
C ASP A 70 -0.34 16.40 -10.81
N GLN A 71 0.97 16.35 -11.11
CA GLN A 71 1.49 16.45 -12.47
C GLN A 71 1.32 15.15 -13.27
N GLY A 72 0.74 14.12 -12.65
CA GLY A 72 0.43 12.83 -13.25
C GLY A 72 1.56 11.82 -13.20
N VAL A 73 1.26 10.64 -13.75
CA VAL A 73 2.18 9.49 -13.82
C VAL A 73 2.32 9.07 -15.28
N GLN A 74 3.57 8.97 -15.72
CA GLN A 74 3.86 8.55 -17.10
C GLN A 74 3.83 7.03 -17.22
N GLY A 75 3.37 6.53 -18.37
CA GLY A 75 3.35 5.12 -18.71
C GLY A 75 2.08 4.39 -18.28
N LEU A 76 2.21 3.11 -17.96
CA LEU A 76 1.11 2.23 -17.59
C LEU A 76 1.04 2.07 -16.07
N VAL A 77 -0.06 2.54 -15.47
CA VAL A 77 -0.41 2.24 -14.07
C VAL A 77 -1.38 1.08 -14.07
N ILE A 78 -1.05 0.03 -13.32
CA ILE A 78 -1.88 -1.16 -13.13
C ILE A 78 -2.34 -1.19 -11.69
N ILE A 79 -3.67 -1.14 -11.47
CA ILE A 79 -4.27 -1.32 -10.15
C ILE A 79 -4.78 -2.76 -10.04
N THR A 80 -4.28 -3.51 -9.08
CA THR A 80 -4.58 -4.94 -8.92
C THR A 80 -5.92 -5.22 -8.24
N SER A 81 -6.75 -4.22 -7.99
CA SER A 81 -8.00 -4.31 -7.21
C SER A 81 -8.97 -5.40 -7.68
N GLU A 82 -8.93 -5.77 -8.96
CA GLU A 82 -9.79 -6.83 -9.53
C GLU A 82 -9.21 -8.24 -9.42
N MET A 83 -7.98 -8.41 -8.95
CA MET A 83 -7.35 -9.72 -8.68
C MET A 83 -7.80 -10.26 -7.32
N LYS A 84 -9.09 -10.69 -7.24
CA LYS A 84 -9.81 -10.98 -5.98
C LYS A 84 -9.97 -12.46 -5.62
N LYS A 85 -9.28 -13.36 -6.32
CA LYS A 85 -9.38 -14.79 -6.00
C LYS A 85 -8.81 -15.07 -4.61
N ILE A 86 -9.59 -15.76 -3.76
CA ILE A 86 -9.14 -16.28 -2.46
C ILE A 86 -9.55 -17.73 -2.32
N GLU A 87 -8.68 -18.54 -1.77
CA GLU A 87 -8.94 -19.96 -1.54
C GLU A 87 -8.14 -20.47 -0.33
N ILE A 88 -8.54 -21.61 0.19
CA ILE A 88 -7.87 -22.28 1.29
C ILE A 88 -7.39 -23.67 0.87
N ASN A 89 -6.20 -24.03 1.34
CA ASN A 89 -5.64 -25.38 1.21
C ASN A 89 -5.04 -25.81 2.56
N GLY A 90 -5.81 -26.53 3.34
CA GLY A 90 -5.45 -26.90 4.71
C GLY A 90 -5.30 -25.68 5.62
N ARG A 91 -4.06 -25.30 5.95
CA ARG A 91 -3.75 -24.10 6.76
C ARG A 91 -3.23 -22.94 5.91
N ASP A 92 -3.11 -23.14 4.61
CA ASP A 92 -2.64 -22.13 3.68
C ASP A 92 -3.83 -21.33 3.14
N VAL A 93 -3.86 -20.03 3.41
CA VAL A 93 -4.76 -19.08 2.75
C VAL A 93 -4.03 -18.50 1.55
N ILE A 94 -4.60 -18.68 0.37
CA ILE A 94 -4.03 -18.25 -0.91
C ILE A 94 -4.88 -17.09 -1.42
N ALA A 95 -4.30 -15.89 -1.51
CA ALA A 95 -5.02 -14.68 -1.82
C ALA A 95 -4.39 -13.90 -2.96
N GLY A 96 -5.20 -13.47 -3.93
CA GLY A 96 -4.81 -12.60 -5.04
C GLY A 96 -4.31 -11.25 -4.57
N ALA A 97 -3.41 -10.65 -5.32
CA ALA A 97 -2.72 -9.41 -4.94
C ALA A 97 -3.65 -8.23 -4.68
N GLY A 98 -4.85 -8.22 -5.28
CA GLY A 98 -5.82 -7.12 -5.16
C GLY A 98 -6.77 -7.22 -3.98
N ILE A 99 -6.89 -8.39 -3.34
CA ILE A 99 -7.76 -8.55 -2.17
C ILE A 99 -7.25 -7.65 -1.03
N ASP A 100 -8.18 -7.01 -0.34
CA ASP A 100 -7.85 -6.24 0.85
C ASP A 100 -7.50 -7.15 2.04
N MET A 101 -6.58 -6.69 2.87
CA MET A 101 -6.09 -7.45 4.03
C MET A 101 -7.18 -7.71 5.07
N ILE A 102 -8.19 -6.85 5.15
CA ILE A 102 -9.34 -7.02 6.05
C ILE A 102 -10.12 -8.26 5.63
N SER A 103 -10.45 -8.37 4.33
CA SER A 103 -11.14 -9.55 3.77
C SER A 103 -10.34 -10.84 3.96
N VAL A 104 -9.00 -10.80 3.82
CA VAL A 104 -8.16 -11.99 4.07
C VAL A 104 -8.17 -12.38 5.54
N SER A 105 -8.17 -11.40 6.46
CA SER A 105 -8.26 -11.64 7.90
C SER A 105 -9.62 -12.24 8.31
N GLU A 106 -10.73 -11.70 7.77
CA GLU A 106 -12.07 -12.25 7.99
C GLU A 106 -12.20 -13.67 7.40
N PHE A 107 -11.68 -13.90 6.19
CA PHE A 107 -11.68 -15.24 5.59
C PHE A 107 -10.90 -16.25 6.45
N ALA A 108 -9.73 -15.87 6.97
CA ALA A 108 -8.96 -16.73 7.87
C ALA A 108 -9.74 -17.07 9.15
N TYR A 109 -10.43 -16.09 9.73
CA TYR A 109 -11.30 -16.28 10.89
C TYR A 109 -12.43 -17.29 10.61
N GLU A 110 -13.10 -17.22 9.46
CA GLU A 110 -14.17 -18.15 9.06
C GLU A 110 -13.71 -19.63 9.05
N TYR A 111 -12.42 -19.86 8.85
CA TYR A 111 -11.80 -21.19 8.90
C TYR A 111 -11.06 -21.48 10.21
N ALA A 112 -11.30 -20.69 11.28
CA ALA A 112 -10.64 -20.83 12.57
C ALA A 112 -9.10 -20.84 12.48
N LEU A 113 -8.55 -19.95 11.65
CA LEU A 113 -7.12 -19.80 11.41
C LEU A 113 -6.61 -18.45 11.96
N SER A 114 -5.67 -18.51 12.89
CA SER A 114 -4.99 -17.39 13.56
C SER A 114 -3.69 -17.01 12.85
N GLY A 115 -3.30 -15.74 12.94
CA GLY A 115 -2.05 -15.17 12.43
C GLY A 115 -2.25 -13.90 11.59
N LEU A 116 -3.51 -13.53 11.30
CA LEU A 116 -3.88 -12.33 10.53
C LEU A 116 -4.75 -11.33 11.30
N GLU A 117 -4.96 -11.50 12.59
CA GLU A 117 -5.81 -10.64 13.44
C GLU A 117 -5.35 -9.17 13.40
N TRP A 118 -4.03 -8.95 13.32
CA TRP A 118 -3.42 -7.62 13.22
C TRP A 118 -3.86 -6.84 11.97
N ALA A 119 -4.31 -7.57 10.94
CA ALA A 119 -4.72 -7.00 9.66
C ALA A 119 -6.22 -6.68 9.58
N ALA A 120 -7.04 -7.08 10.55
CA ALA A 120 -8.51 -6.97 10.52
C ALA A 120 -9.07 -5.56 10.25
N GLY A 121 -8.30 -4.51 10.53
CA GLY A 121 -8.68 -3.13 10.18
C GLY A 121 -7.63 -2.39 9.38
N LEU A 122 -6.64 -3.10 8.79
CA LEU A 122 -5.57 -2.49 8.03
C LEU A 122 -5.99 -2.26 6.58
N PRO A 123 -6.14 -1.00 6.12
CA PRO A 123 -6.44 -0.74 4.71
C PRO A 123 -5.22 -1.06 3.85
N GLY A 124 -5.46 -1.72 2.74
CA GLY A 124 -4.43 -2.08 1.77
C GLY A 124 -4.60 -3.49 1.23
N SER A 125 -4.09 -3.71 0.03
CA SER A 125 -4.16 -5.00 -0.66
C SER A 125 -3.08 -5.98 -0.20
N VAL A 126 -3.29 -7.26 -0.45
CA VAL A 126 -2.31 -8.34 -0.26
C VAL A 126 -0.98 -8.02 -0.94
N GLY A 127 -0.99 -7.59 -2.20
CA GLY A 127 0.24 -7.21 -2.92
C GLY A 127 0.98 -6.06 -2.23
N GLY A 128 0.26 -5.01 -1.82
CA GLY A 128 0.81 -3.89 -1.06
C GLY A 128 1.35 -4.29 0.31
N ALA A 129 0.64 -5.19 1.01
CA ALA A 129 1.07 -5.71 2.31
C ALA A 129 2.37 -6.51 2.22
N VAL A 130 2.53 -7.35 1.20
CA VAL A 130 3.78 -8.07 0.93
C VAL A 130 4.90 -7.09 0.54
N TYR A 131 4.62 -6.18 -0.38
CA TYR A 131 5.59 -5.18 -0.84
C TYR A 131 6.18 -4.38 0.32
N MET A 132 5.33 -3.90 1.22
CA MET A 132 5.71 -3.07 2.37
C MET A 132 6.11 -3.87 3.62
N ASN A 133 5.99 -5.20 3.65
CA ASN A 133 5.97 -5.95 4.90
C ASN A 133 5.05 -5.25 5.91
N ALA A 134 3.81 -5.05 5.52
CA ALA A 134 2.82 -4.34 6.33
C ALA A 134 2.63 -5.03 7.69
N GLY A 135 2.40 -4.24 8.72
CA GLY A 135 2.19 -4.78 10.06
C GLY A 135 1.67 -3.75 11.05
N ALA A 136 0.95 -4.23 12.04
CA ALA A 136 0.38 -3.46 13.12
C ALA A 136 0.26 -4.33 14.38
N TYR A 137 0.19 -3.71 15.55
CA TYR A 137 -0.10 -4.38 16.84
C TYR A 137 0.80 -5.58 17.17
N GLY A 138 2.04 -5.58 16.69
CA GLY A 138 3.02 -6.63 16.95
C GLY A 138 3.09 -7.73 15.90
N GLY A 139 2.11 -7.82 14.98
CA GLY A 139 2.14 -8.73 13.84
C GLY A 139 2.54 -8.04 12.54
N ASN A 140 3.01 -8.79 11.57
CA ASN A 140 3.35 -8.31 10.23
C ASN A 140 3.23 -9.41 9.17
N THR A 141 3.24 -9.03 7.91
CA THR A 141 3.10 -9.94 6.77
C THR A 141 4.14 -11.07 6.80
N ALA A 142 5.39 -10.76 7.11
CA ALA A 142 6.45 -11.77 7.15
C ALA A 142 6.22 -12.85 8.22
N ASP A 143 5.43 -12.60 9.26
CA ASP A 143 5.22 -13.60 10.33
C ASP A 143 4.48 -14.84 9.81
N CYS A 144 3.52 -14.66 8.89
CA CYS A 144 2.69 -15.73 8.36
C CYS A 144 2.85 -15.98 6.86
N LEU A 145 3.60 -15.15 6.10
CA LEU A 145 3.79 -15.38 4.68
C LEU A 145 4.66 -16.62 4.42
N LYS A 146 4.20 -17.50 3.56
CA LYS A 146 4.91 -18.68 3.05
C LYS A 146 5.64 -18.39 1.75
N SER A 147 4.92 -17.87 0.75
CA SER A 147 5.43 -17.56 -0.58
C SER A 147 4.53 -16.58 -1.33
N VAL A 148 5.04 -16.05 -2.42
CA VAL A 148 4.26 -15.31 -3.41
C VAL A 148 4.48 -15.89 -4.81
N VAL A 149 3.47 -15.80 -5.65
CA VAL A 149 3.60 -15.88 -7.10
C VAL A 149 3.74 -14.46 -7.62
N ALA A 150 4.75 -14.21 -8.41
CA ALA A 150 5.01 -12.91 -9.02
C ALA A 150 5.39 -13.08 -10.49
N LEU A 151 5.16 -12.04 -11.30
CA LEU A 151 5.68 -11.94 -12.66
C LEU A 151 6.91 -11.03 -12.67
N ASP A 152 7.89 -11.36 -13.51
CA ASP A 152 8.97 -10.43 -13.84
C ASP A 152 8.47 -9.36 -14.84
N LYS A 153 9.30 -8.39 -15.19
CA LYS A 153 8.96 -7.33 -16.16
C LYS A 153 8.63 -7.82 -17.57
N ASN A 154 8.96 -9.08 -17.89
CA ASN A 154 8.63 -9.73 -19.17
C ASN A 154 7.38 -10.63 -19.05
N GLY A 155 6.64 -10.57 -17.95
CA GLY A 155 5.45 -11.37 -17.69
C GLY A 155 5.74 -12.83 -17.29
N ARG A 156 6.99 -13.22 -16.99
CA ARG A 156 7.32 -14.61 -16.65
C ARG A 156 7.04 -14.91 -15.19
N PRO A 157 6.26 -15.97 -14.89
CA PRO A 157 5.93 -16.30 -13.52
C PRO A 157 7.13 -16.86 -12.74
N THR A 158 7.21 -16.50 -11.48
CA THR A 158 8.19 -17.01 -10.52
C THR A 158 7.56 -17.17 -9.14
N VAL A 159 8.05 -18.15 -8.38
CA VAL A 159 7.68 -18.32 -6.97
C VAL A 159 8.80 -17.83 -6.08
N LEU A 160 8.49 -16.85 -5.26
CA LEU A 160 9.41 -16.27 -4.28
C LEU A 160 9.01 -16.73 -2.88
N THR A 161 9.92 -17.46 -2.21
CA THR A 161 9.71 -17.87 -0.82
C THR A 161 9.96 -16.69 0.14
N LYS A 162 9.41 -16.76 1.35
CA LYS A 162 9.69 -15.81 2.43
C LYS A 162 11.20 -15.48 2.57
N LYS A 163 12.06 -16.51 2.48
CA LYS A 163 13.52 -16.34 2.56
C LYS A 163 14.08 -15.47 1.44
N LYS A 164 13.62 -15.66 0.19
CA LYS A 164 14.06 -14.86 -0.96
C LYS A 164 13.59 -13.41 -0.88
N LEU A 165 12.45 -13.17 -0.22
CA LEU A 165 11.88 -11.83 -0.05
C LEU A 165 12.64 -10.97 0.98
N GLY A 166 13.46 -11.55 1.86
CA GLY A 166 14.39 -10.83 2.73
C GLY A 166 13.74 -9.68 3.50
N PHE A 167 12.63 -9.95 4.17
CA PHE A 167 11.83 -8.94 4.87
C PHE A 167 12.58 -8.21 5.97
N SER A 168 12.33 -6.92 6.08
CA SER A 168 12.70 -6.08 7.22
C SER A 168 11.58 -5.05 7.48
N TYR A 169 11.78 -4.14 8.43
CA TYR A 169 10.77 -3.13 8.77
C TYR A 169 10.40 -2.28 7.55
N ARG A 170 9.13 -2.35 7.13
CA ARG A 170 8.58 -1.65 5.94
C ARG A 170 9.33 -1.90 4.64
N ASN A 171 9.90 -3.10 4.49
CA ASN A 171 10.70 -3.46 3.33
C ASN A 171 10.58 -4.94 2.98
N SER A 172 10.60 -5.23 1.67
CA SER A 172 10.76 -6.57 1.11
C SER A 172 11.68 -6.53 -0.10
N GLY A 173 12.22 -7.68 -0.50
CA GLY A 173 13.06 -7.80 -1.68
C GLY A 173 12.39 -7.40 -3.00
N ILE A 174 11.06 -7.39 -3.03
CA ILE A 174 10.29 -6.90 -4.19
C ILE A 174 10.61 -5.42 -4.49
N GLN A 175 10.85 -4.60 -3.46
CA GLN A 175 11.15 -3.16 -3.63
C GLN A 175 12.46 -2.89 -4.40
N LYS A 176 13.30 -3.87 -4.57
CA LYS A 176 14.62 -3.75 -5.24
C LYS A 176 14.70 -4.51 -6.55
N ASN A 177 13.63 -5.19 -6.93
CA ASN A 177 13.59 -6.07 -8.09
C ASN A 177 12.29 -5.83 -8.86
N ASP A 178 12.34 -5.96 -10.17
CA ASP A 178 11.20 -5.80 -11.07
C ASP A 178 10.28 -7.05 -11.03
N TYR A 179 9.70 -7.31 -9.85
CA TYR A 179 8.70 -8.35 -9.65
C TYR A 179 7.36 -7.75 -9.28
N TYR A 180 6.30 -8.23 -9.93
CA TYR A 180 4.92 -7.81 -9.70
C TYR A 180 4.13 -8.93 -9.06
N ILE A 181 3.64 -8.71 -7.85
CA ILE A 181 2.94 -9.73 -7.06
C ILE A 181 1.58 -10.02 -7.68
N ILE A 182 1.30 -11.31 -7.91
CA ILE A 182 0.02 -11.81 -8.41
C ILE A 182 -0.81 -12.41 -7.28
N GLN A 183 -0.15 -13.15 -6.39
CA GLN A 183 -0.79 -13.92 -5.35
C GLN A 183 0.16 -14.14 -4.18
N ALA A 184 -0.36 -14.16 -2.97
CA ALA A 184 0.38 -14.55 -1.77
C ALA A 184 -0.25 -15.76 -1.10
N THR A 185 0.59 -16.61 -0.50
CA THR A 185 0.19 -17.73 0.34
C THR A 185 0.60 -17.46 1.77
N PHE A 186 -0.37 -17.43 2.68
CA PHE A 186 -0.17 -17.28 4.12
C PHE A 186 -0.34 -18.64 4.80
N GLU A 187 0.66 -19.09 5.55
CA GLU A 187 0.57 -20.30 6.37
C GLU A 187 0.15 -19.91 7.78
N LEU A 188 -1.07 -20.30 8.16
CA LEU A 188 -1.73 -19.91 9.40
C LEU A 188 -1.80 -21.09 10.39
N LYS A 189 -2.29 -20.80 11.60
CA LYS A 189 -2.40 -21.80 12.66
C LYS A 189 -3.85 -21.94 13.12
N PRO A 190 -4.38 -23.17 13.31
CA PRO A 190 -5.68 -23.34 13.94
C PRO A 190 -5.71 -22.73 15.33
N ASP A 191 -6.80 -22.03 15.66
CA ASP A 191 -7.03 -21.47 16.99
C ASP A 191 -8.54 -21.40 17.27
N GLN A 192 -8.91 -21.03 18.50
CA GLN A 192 -10.31 -20.89 18.90
C GLN A 192 -10.92 -19.64 18.22
N PRO A 193 -12.07 -19.78 17.55
CA PRO A 193 -12.71 -18.65 16.85
C PRO A 193 -12.95 -17.43 17.77
N ASP A 194 -13.37 -17.67 19.01
CA ASP A 194 -13.63 -16.59 19.98
C ASP A 194 -12.35 -15.81 20.33
N GLU A 195 -11.19 -16.47 20.40
CA GLU A 195 -9.91 -15.81 20.66
C GLU A 195 -9.45 -15.00 19.44
N ILE A 196 -9.60 -15.54 18.22
CA ILE A 196 -9.29 -14.84 16.98
C ILE A 196 -10.15 -13.57 16.88
N ARG A 197 -11.49 -13.70 17.06
CA ARG A 197 -12.42 -12.57 17.00
C ARG A 197 -12.10 -11.52 18.06
N ARG A 198 -11.81 -11.94 19.29
CA ARG A 198 -11.43 -11.05 20.38
C ARG A 198 -10.23 -10.15 20.01
N TRP A 199 -9.19 -10.73 19.41
CA TRP A 199 -8.03 -9.95 18.97
C TRP A 199 -8.34 -9.01 17.79
N MET A 200 -9.11 -9.50 16.81
CA MET A 200 -9.55 -8.67 15.68
C MET A 200 -10.31 -7.43 16.15
N ASP A 201 -11.28 -7.63 17.06
CA ASP A 201 -12.09 -6.54 17.60
C ASP A 201 -11.26 -5.58 18.46
N GLU A 202 -10.36 -6.10 19.29
CA GLU A 202 -9.46 -5.26 20.09
C GLU A 202 -8.56 -4.37 19.22
N PHE A 203 -7.97 -4.93 18.16
CA PHE A 203 -7.12 -4.15 17.25
C PHE A 203 -7.93 -3.14 16.45
N ASN A 204 -9.13 -3.47 16.04
CA ASN A 204 -10.04 -2.53 15.37
C ASN A 204 -10.45 -1.37 16.29
N LEU A 205 -10.81 -1.65 17.53
CA LEU A 205 -11.14 -0.60 18.52
C LEU A 205 -9.96 0.34 18.77
N ARG A 206 -8.76 -0.21 18.95
CA ARG A 206 -7.53 0.61 19.09
C ARG A 206 -7.26 1.49 17.88
N ARG A 207 -7.58 1.01 16.67
CA ARG A 207 -7.42 1.77 15.42
C ARG A 207 -8.44 2.89 15.33
N ILE A 208 -9.71 2.60 15.57
CA ILE A 208 -10.80 3.58 15.58
C ILE A 208 -10.52 4.69 16.59
N ASP A 209 -10.02 4.33 17.77
CA ASP A 209 -9.67 5.30 18.81
C ASP A 209 -8.54 6.25 18.40
N LYS A 210 -7.50 5.74 17.72
CA LYS A 210 -6.24 6.47 17.51
C LYS A 210 -6.03 7.06 16.12
N GLN A 211 -6.71 6.57 15.09
CA GLN A 211 -6.46 6.98 13.71
C GLN A 211 -7.62 7.82 13.14
N PRO A 212 -7.34 8.79 12.25
CA PRO A 212 -8.33 9.67 11.64
C PRO A 212 -9.03 8.98 10.47
N LEU A 213 -9.76 7.88 10.72
CA LEU A 213 -10.37 7.02 9.70
C LEU A 213 -11.52 7.69 8.94
N ASN A 214 -12.02 8.80 9.42
CA ASN A 214 -13.10 9.58 8.83
C ASN A 214 -12.63 10.62 7.78
N LEU A 215 -11.34 10.73 7.55
CA LEU A 215 -10.76 11.68 6.60
C LEU A 215 -9.84 10.93 5.60
N PRO A 216 -9.81 11.37 4.33
CA PRO A 216 -8.87 10.81 3.36
C PRO A 216 -7.42 11.00 3.82
N SER A 217 -6.61 9.95 3.73
CA SER A 217 -5.20 10.00 4.09
C SER A 217 -4.42 8.83 3.48
N ASN A 218 -3.10 8.91 3.48
CA ASN A 218 -2.20 7.85 3.07
C ASN A 218 -1.56 7.10 4.25
N GLY A 219 -2.24 7.07 5.40
CA GLY A 219 -1.75 6.38 6.59
C GLY A 219 -0.62 7.13 7.31
N SER A 220 0.26 6.39 7.95
CA SER A 220 1.45 6.95 8.61
C SER A 220 2.46 7.46 7.60
N VAL A 221 2.80 8.75 7.68
CA VAL A 221 3.69 9.41 6.70
C VAL A 221 5.16 9.04 6.93
N PHE A 222 5.58 8.95 8.19
CA PHE A 222 6.97 8.69 8.55
C PHE A 222 7.14 7.33 9.22
N LYS A 223 8.23 6.65 8.88
CA LYS A 223 8.70 5.47 9.61
C LYS A 223 8.98 5.81 11.07
N ARG A 224 8.93 4.81 11.91
CA ARG A 224 9.31 4.94 13.31
C ARG A 224 10.84 5.07 13.42
N PRO A 225 11.39 6.20 13.89
CA PRO A 225 12.82 6.33 14.14
C PRO A 225 13.26 5.42 15.30
N SER A 226 14.52 4.99 15.29
CA SER A 226 15.05 4.15 16.36
C SER A 226 14.93 4.83 17.73
N GLY A 227 14.28 4.16 18.68
CA GLY A 227 14.08 4.66 20.03
C GLY A 227 12.94 5.69 20.20
N TYR A 228 12.25 6.07 19.12
CA TYR A 228 11.21 7.12 19.14
C TYR A 228 9.91 6.66 18.49
N TYR A 229 8.82 7.42 18.72
CA TYR A 229 7.56 7.29 18.00
C TYR A 229 7.36 8.52 17.11
N ALA A 230 7.22 8.34 15.80
CA ALA A 230 7.10 9.44 14.85
C ALA A 230 5.97 10.42 15.21
N GLY A 231 4.77 9.93 15.51
CA GLY A 231 3.64 10.77 15.90
C GLY A 231 3.90 11.57 17.18
N LYS A 232 4.63 10.99 18.17
CA LYS A 232 4.99 11.69 19.38
C LYS A 232 5.99 12.80 19.10
N LEU A 233 7.01 12.56 18.28
CA LEU A 233 7.97 13.61 17.88
C LEU A 233 7.27 14.80 17.21
N VAL A 234 6.34 14.53 16.29
CA VAL A 234 5.58 15.57 15.59
C VAL A 234 4.68 16.34 16.56
N SER A 235 4.01 15.66 17.48
CA SER A 235 3.15 16.29 18.50
C SER A 235 3.97 17.12 19.49
N ASP A 236 5.09 16.60 20.03
CA ASP A 236 5.97 17.28 20.97
C ASP A 236 6.65 18.51 20.31
N ALA A 237 6.85 18.48 18.99
CA ALA A 237 7.34 19.62 18.23
C ALA A 237 6.30 20.75 18.06
N GLY A 238 5.04 20.54 18.46
CA GLY A 238 3.94 21.49 18.32
C GLY A 238 3.35 21.55 16.91
N LEU A 239 3.57 20.52 16.08
CA LEU A 239 3.12 20.52 14.70
C LEU A 239 1.77 19.83 14.49
N GLN A 240 1.22 19.14 15.48
CA GLN A 240 -0.09 18.50 15.39
C GLN A 240 -1.18 19.53 15.08
N GLY A 241 -2.01 19.26 14.05
CA GLY A 241 -3.06 20.17 13.60
C GLY A 241 -2.59 21.29 12.65
N VAL A 242 -1.29 21.41 12.36
CA VAL A 242 -0.80 22.38 11.36
C VAL A 242 -1.35 22.04 9.99
N GLN A 243 -1.86 23.05 9.30
CA GLN A 243 -2.48 22.96 7.99
C GLN A 243 -1.67 23.77 6.97
N ILE A 244 -1.51 23.20 5.76
CA ILE A 244 -1.00 23.90 4.58
C ILE A 244 -1.93 23.58 3.43
N GLY A 245 -2.49 24.61 2.78
CA GLY A 245 -3.51 24.43 1.74
C GLY A 245 -4.66 23.55 2.23
N GLY A 246 -4.99 22.49 1.47
CA GLY A 246 -6.01 21.52 1.81
C GLY A 246 -5.54 20.35 2.69
N ALA A 247 -4.25 20.26 3.01
CA ALA A 247 -3.69 19.18 3.82
C ALA A 247 -3.45 19.61 5.28
N GLN A 248 -3.65 18.69 6.23
CA GLN A 248 -3.45 18.94 7.66
C GLN A 248 -2.73 17.78 8.35
N LEU A 249 -1.76 18.07 9.21
CA LEU A 249 -1.26 17.11 10.21
C LEU A 249 -2.41 16.79 11.18
N SER A 250 -2.86 15.55 11.19
CA SER A 250 -4.09 15.14 11.88
C SER A 250 -4.08 15.53 13.35
N THR A 251 -5.17 16.15 13.81
CA THR A 251 -5.41 16.48 15.22
C THR A 251 -5.58 15.22 16.09
N LYS A 252 -5.87 14.05 15.48
CA LYS A 252 -6.04 12.78 16.18
C LYS A 252 -4.76 11.96 16.23
N HIS A 253 -3.95 11.96 15.15
CA HIS A 253 -2.70 11.21 15.06
C HIS A 253 -1.65 11.99 14.27
N ALA A 254 -0.70 12.61 14.96
CA ALA A 254 0.23 13.58 14.37
C ALA A 254 1.16 13.00 13.24
N ASN A 255 1.29 11.68 13.09
CA ASN A 255 2.02 11.06 11.97
C ASN A 255 1.14 10.82 10.73
N PHE A 256 -0.11 11.30 10.71
CA PHE A 256 -1.01 11.26 9.55
C PHE A 256 -1.14 12.65 8.96
N ILE A 257 -1.09 12.76 7.65
CA ILE A 257 -1.55 13.92 6.91
C ILE A 257 -2.90 13.56 6.32
N VAL A 258 -3.92 14.37 6.61
CA VAL A 258 -5.29 14.20 6.14
C VAL A 258 -5.63 15.25 5.09
N ASN A 259 -6.40 14.87 4.09
CA ASN A 259 -6.99 15.80 3.14
C ASN A 259 -8.30 16.32 3.73
N ILE A 260 -8.33 17.60 4.06
CA ILE A 260 -9.50 18.26 4.68
C ILE A 260 -10.25 19.17 3.72
N ASP A 261 -9.60 19.61 2.64
CA ASP A 261 -10.20 20.48 1.63
C ASP A 261 -9.42 20.45 0.32
N HIS A 262 -9.70 19.46 -0.55
CA HIS A 262 -9.12 19.37 -1.88
C HIS A 262 -7.58 19.57 -1.92
N ALA A 263 -6.88 18.91 -1.01
CA ALA A 263 -5.43 19.01 -0.88
C ALA A 263 -4.72 18.64 -2.17
N LYS A 264 -3.63 19.34 -2.46
CA LYS A 264 -2.70 19.04 -3.55
C LYS A 264 -1.48 18.31 -3.04
N THR A 265 -0.79 17.64 -3.94
CA THR A 265 0.50 16.98 -3.63
C THR A 265 1.49 17.95 -3.00
N GLU A 266 1.54 19.19 -3.47
CA GLU A 266 2.40 20.25 -2.92
C GLU A 266 2.10 20.56 -1.45
N ASP A 267 0.84 20.55 -1.03
CA ASP A 267 0.43 20.77 0.36
C ASP A 267 1.02 19.68 1.27
N TYR A 268 0.94 18.41 0.83
CA TYR A 268 1.55 17.28 1.53
C TYR A 268 3.07 17.42 1.62
N LEU A 269 3.74 17.77 0.49
CA LEU A 269 5.19 17.94 0.46
C LEU A 269 5.65 19.04 1.41
N ASN A 270 4.93 20.16 1.44
CA ASN A 270 5.24 21.27 2.33
C ASN A 270 5.10 20.87 3.80
N LEU A 271 4.05 20.11 4.18
CA LEU A 271 3.92 19.56 5.54
C LEU A 271 5.02 18.55 5.86
N ILE A 272 5.36 17.67 4.93
CA ILE A 272 6.46 16.68 5.08
C ILE A 272 7.78 17.40 5.33
N ASN A 273 8.09 18.41 4.53
CA ASN A 273 9.33 19.18 4.65
C ASN A 273 9.37 19.99 5.98
N LEU A 274 8.26 20.58 6.38
CA LEU A 274 8.13 21.27 7.66
C LEU A 274 8.43 20.31 8.82
N VAL A 275 7.85 19.10 8.83
CA VAL A 275 8.10 18.09 9.85
C VAL A 275 9.57 17.67 9.86
N LYS A 276 10.13 17.32 8.71
CA LYS A 276 11.54 16.90 8.59
C LYS A 276 12.49 17.95 9.14
N HIS A 277 12.30 19.21 8.73
CA HIS A 277 13.14 20.33 9.16
C HIS A 277 13.02 20.57 10.67
N THR A 278 11.81 20.70 11.18
CA THR A 278 11.56 21.00 12.59
C THR A 278 12.10 19.91 13.53
N ILE A 279 11.88 18.63 13.18
CA ILE A 279 12.37 17.50 14.00
C ILE A 279 13.89 17.41 13.93
N LYS A 280 14.49 17.65 12.76
CA LYS A 280 15.95 17.69 12.62
C LYS A 280 16.56 18.78 13.49
N GLU A 281 16.01 20.01 13.47
CA GLU A 281 16.52 21.13 14.28
C GLU A 281 16.32 20.89 15.77
N LYS A 282 15.14 20.43 16.21
CA LYS A 282 14.84 20.27 17.64
C LYS A 282 15.47 19.03 18.27
N ASN A 283 15.57 17.92 17.53
CA ASN A 283 15.90 16.62 18.07
C ASN A 283 17.13 15.97 17.42
N GLY A 284 17.67 16.53 16.34
CA GLY A 284 18.77 15.94 15.57
C GLY A 284 18.37 14.67 14.79
N ILE A 285 17.07 14.35 14.68
CA ILE A 285 16.56 13.10 14.10
C ILE A 285 16.17 13.33 12.63
N ASP A 286 16.60 12.43 11.75
CA ASP A 286 16.15 12.40 10.36
C ASP A 286 14.87 11.56 10.25
N MET A 287 13.80 12.18 9.75
CA MET A 287 12.50 11.55 9.55
C MET A 287 12.43 10.90 8.17
N GLU A 288 12.43 9.56 8.12
CA GLU A 288 12.27 8.81 6.88
C GLU A 288 10.80 8.63 6.53
N LEU A 289 10.46 8.73 5.22
CA LEU A 289 9.11 8.47 4.75
C LEU A 289 8.77 6.98 4.81
N GLU A 290 7.55 6.67 5.27
CA GLU A 290 6.93 5.35 5.13
C GLU A 290 6.09 5.28 3.86
N ILE A 291 5.39 6.39 3.51
CA ILE A 291 4.63 6.50 2.26
C ILE A 291 5.55 6.42 1.05
N LYS A 292 5.02 5.85 -0.04
CA LYS A 292 5.68 5.82 -1.34
C LYS A 292 5.15 6.96 -2.21
N MET A 293 6.04 7.56 -3.00
CA MET A 293 5.69 8.65 -3.91
C MET A 293 5.91 8.21 -5.35
N ILE A 294 4.96 8.50 -6.24
CA ILE A 294 5.07 8.22 -7.67
C ILE A 294 4.58 9.40 -8.51
N GLY A 295 5.14 9.54 -9.70
CA GLY A 295 4.74 10.53 -10.69
C GLY A 295 5.76 11.63 -10.93
N LYS A 296 5.42 12.53 -11.85
CA LYS A 296 6.32 13.61 -12.30
C LYS A 296 6.64 14.55 -11.12
N GLY A 297 7.89 15.01 -11.07
CA GLY A 297 8.38 15.93 -10.04
C GLY A 297 8.85 15.26 -8.76
N PHE A 298 8.66 13.95 -8.60
CA PHE A 298 9.31 13.18 -7.54
C PHE A 298 10.64 12.59 -8.07
N THR A 299 11.67 12.63 -7.25
CA THR A 299 12.85 11.78 -7.46
C THR A 299 12.47 10.35 -7.05
N GLU A 300 12.69 9.38 -7.91
CA GLU A 300 12.51 7.96 -7.58
C GLU A 300 13.35 7.62 -6.34
N ASN A 301 12.69 7.17 -5.27
CA ASN A 301 13.29 6.71 -4.02
C ASN A 301 13.17 5.19 -3.89
#